data_57552bbe0f9bb32cb8693887c914750e
#
_entry.id   57552bbe0f9bb32cb8693887c914750e
#
_cell.length_a   1.000
_cell.length_b   1.000
_cell.length_c   1.000
_cell.angle_alpha   90.00
_cell.angle_beta   90.00
_cell.angle_gamma   90.00
#
_symmetry.space_group_name_H-M   'P 1'
#
loop_
_entity.id
_entity.type
_entity.pdbx_description
1 polymer ?
#
loop_
_entity_poly.entity_id
_entity_poly.type
_entity_poly.pdbx_seq_one_letter_code
_entity_poly.pdbx_strand_id
1 'polypeptide(L)'
;MATPSTGTTFDGAGFNNVDSRFLERGKLRQVLIRDARGSATNLSPHNDDGTLAWSPFALDGTWRGDLCAFTRTDGVWAVNTSDNEGFHIAGAFKESDGPSTKPNIKEDDFMILQSNFPFDSDIVEEGEPFSFTAVETAKPLIRRLRNNLPLNNPDGTALVELPGLANAGWSRVLDADNVERQVLMVSEFQKGGLPVYTVDGYSLAKLSGIGASKKDKRDSEAAEMSYMPLPDGYFMAMVDGVYRPILRHTWVGGTGWAALQGSITGNWAVTLGTQSTGTFDLGWGGNTTGTIAYNATSAAVKAALVALDDGYVAADWTVTGSAGGPYTVTPPQRTPLTGDGSSLGTPGTFVIAPA
;
A
#
# COMPACT_ATOMS: atom_id res chain seq x y z
N MET A 1 32.83 25.14 0.02
CA MET A 1 31.78 26.13 -0.19
C MET A 1 32.01 27.26 0.81
N ALA A 2 32.02 28.51 0.38
CA ALA A 2 32.26 29.64 1.29
C ALA A 2 30.98 29.93 2.11
N THR A 3 31.14 30.37 3.36
CA THR A 3 30.02 30.79 4.20
C THR A 3 29.36 32.04 3.58
N PRO A 4 28.04 32.03 3.33
CA PRO A 4 27.36 33.20 2.76
C PRO A 4 27.44 34.42 3.70
N SER A 5 27.53 35.61 3.13
CA SER A 5 27.63 36.88 3.88
C SER A 5 26.31 37.32 4.54
N THR A 6 25.19 36.76 4.07
CA THR A 6 23.84 37.04 4.60
C THR A 6 23.11 35.73 4.82
N GLY A 7 22.36 35.61 5.90
CA GLY A 7 21.52 34.49 6.25
C GLY A 7 20.06 34.71 5.84
N THR A 8 19.22 33.76 6.19
CA THR A 8 17.78 33.80 6.03
C THR A 8 17.08 33.48 7.36
N THR A 9 15.76 33.58 7.42
CA THR A 9 14.98 33.19 8.59
C THR A 9 14.97 31.66 8.72
N PHE A 10 14.56 31.14 9.87
CA PHE A 10 14.40 29.70 10.13
C PHE A 10 13.48 29.04 9.09
N ASP A 11 12.35 29.68 8.79
CA ASP A 11 11.40 29.22 7.78
C ASP A 11 11.98 29.32 6.37
N GLY A 12 12.66 30.44 6.07
CA GLY A 12 13.33 30.61 4.78
C GLY A 12 14.48 29.64 4.52
N ALA A 13 15.09 29.11 5.59
CA ALA A 13 16.06 28.02 5.52
C ALA A 13 15.42 26.63 5.36
N GLY A 14 14.09 26.55 5.41
CA GLY A 14 13.35 25.28 5.29
C GLY A 14 13.32 24.42 6.56
N PHE A 15 13.77 24.96 7.71
CA PHE A 15 13.82 24.18 8.96
C PHE A 15 12.45 23.91 9.57
N ASN A 16 11.41 24.63 9.15
CA ASN A 16 10.02 24.41 9.58
C ASN A 16 9.25 23.49 8.61
N ASN A 17 9.94 22.58 7.95
CA ASN A 17 9.34 21.61 7.04
C ASN A 17 8.74 20.42 7.80
N VAL A 18 7.77 20.71 8.68
CA VAL A 18 6.99 19.72 9.41
C VAL A 18 5.56 19.73 8.91
N ASP A 19 5.10 18.59 8.42
CA ASP A 19 3.76 18.45 7.85
C ASP A 19 3.03 17.25 8.48
N SER A 20 2.01 17.56 9.25
CA SER A 20 1.19 16.53 9.92
C SER A 20 0.43 15.63 8.94
N ARG A 21 0.37 16.00 7.65
CA ARG A 21 -0.24 15.17 6.61
C ARG A 21 0.55 13.88 6.38
N PHE A 22 1.86 13.89 6.64
CA PHE A 22 2.73 12.71 6.54
C PHE A 22 2.78 11.87 7.82
N LEU A 23 2.10 12.29 8.88
CA LEU A 23 2.04 11.51 10.10
C LEU A 23 1.11 10.30 9.90
N GLU A 24 1.68 9.13 9.92
CA GLU A 24 0.96 7.86 9.92
C GLU A 24 0.53 7.51 11.34
N ARG A 25 -0.78 7.62 11.61
CA ARG A 25 -1.42 7.06 12.80
C ARG A 25 -2.31 5.92 12.33
N GLY A 26 -1.64 4.90 11.82
CA GLY A 26 -2.29 3.77 11.20
C GLY A 26 -2.78 2.75 12.22
N LYS A 27 -3.87 2.08 11.87
CA LYS A 27 -4.26 0.81 12.46
C LYS A 27 -3.89 -0.27 11.48
N LEU A 28 -3.16 -1.27 11.94
CA LEU A 28 -3.08 -2.49 11.15
C LEU A 28 -4.51 -2.99 10.90
N ARG A 29 -4.80 -3.26 9.65
CA ARG A 29 -6.11 -3.77 9.25
C ARG A 29 -6.10 -5.26 9.07
N GLN A 30 -5.05 -5.80 8.45
CA GLN A 30 -5.02 -7.21 8.12
C GLN A 30 -3.60 -7.72 7.83
N VAL A 31 -3.42 -9.03 7.98
CA VAL A 31 -2.29 -9.78 7.43
C VAL A 31 -2.86 -10.77 6.40
N LEU A 32 -2.35 -10.70 5.18
CA LEU A 32 -2.64 -11.66 4.13
C LEU A 32 -1.44 -12.59 4.00
N ILE A 33 -1.70 -13.89 3.86
CA ILE A 33 -0.66 -14.90 3.82
C ILE A 33 -1.01 -15.97 2.80
N ARG A 34 -0.02 -16.42 2.03
CA ARG A 34 -0.11 -17.58 1.12
C ARG A 34 1.21 -18.33 1.11
N ASP A 35 1.24 -19.48 0.48
CA ASP A 35 2.48 -20.22 0.26
C ASP A 35 3.29 -19.60 -0.89
N ALA A 36 4.61 -19.45 -0.69
CA ALA A 36 5.52 -19.08 -1.76
C ALA A 36 5.75 -20.27 -2.70
N ARG A 37 5.65 -20.04 -4.00
CA ARG A 37 5.83 -21.05 -5.05
C ARG A 37 6.79 -20.55 -6.14
N GLY A 38 7.85 -19.84 -5.71
CA GLY A 38 8.87 -19.28 -6.59
C GLY A 38 8.27 -18.32 -7.63
N SER A 39 8.64 -18.49 -8.89
CA SER A 39 8.19 -17.60 -9.99
C SER A 39 6.66 -17.57 -10.18
N ALA A 40 5.94 -18.63 -9.79
CA ALA A 40 4.48 -18.69 -9.92
C ALA A 40 3.74 -17.74 -8.96
N THR A 41 4.43 -17.23 -7.95
CA THR A 41 3.88 -16.27 -6.97
C THR A 41 4.76 -15.04 -6.84
N ASN A 42 5.35 -14.58 -7.93
CA ASN A 42 6.24 -13.42 -7.93
C ASN A 42 5.50 -12.15 -7.49
N LEU A 43 6.06 -11.45 -6.49
CA LEU A 43 5.56 -10.19 -5.95
C LEU A 43 6.40 -8.97 -6.38
N SER A 44 7.30 -9.14 -7.35
CA SER A 44 8.16 -8.04 -7.81
C SER A 44 7.32 -6.83 -8.21
N PRO A 45 7.53 -5.66 -7.61
CA PRO A 45 6.77 -4.46 -7.95
C PRO A 45 7.06 -3.96 -9.37
N HIS A 46 8.25 -4.24 -9.89
CA HIS A 46 8.69 -3.77 -11.21
C HIS A 46 9.26 -4.90 -12.05
N ASN A 47 9.16 -4.74 -13.35
CA ASN A 47 9.95 -5.46 -14.34
C ASN A 47 11.38 -4.87 -14.42
N ASP A 48 12.25 -5.50 -15.15
CA ASP A 48 13.64 -5.04 -15.39
C ASP A 48 13.74 -3.71 -16.16
N ASP A 49 12.69 -3.38 -16.93
CA ASP A 49 12.55 -2.08 -17.63
C ASP A 49 11.96 -0.96 -16.75
N GLY A 50 11.66 -1.25 -15.46
CA GLY A 50 11.08 -0.32 -14.49
C GLY A 50 9.56 -0.16 -14.59
N THR A 51 8.89 -0.84 -15.52
CA THR A 51 7.42 -0.84 -15.57
C THR A 51 6.83 -1.59 -14.38
N LEU A 52 5.59 -1.21 -13.99
CA LEU A 52 4.87 -1.88 -12.90
C LEU A 52 4.61 -3.36 -13.28
N ALA A 53 5.03 -4.28 -12.42
CA ALA A 53 4.79 -5.71 -12.59
C ALA A 53 3.66 -6.19 -11.68
N TRP A 54 3.80 -6.03 -10.37
CA TRP A 54 2.80 -6.48 -9.40
C TRP A 54 2.50 -5.39 -8.36
N SER A 55 1.23 -5.29 -7.96
CA SER A 55 0.78 -4.41 -6.89
C SER A 55 -0.46 -5.02 -6.23
N PRO A 56 -0.69 -4.80 -4.92
CA PRO A 56 -1.95 -5.13 -4.26
C PRO A 56 -3.09 -4.18 -4.67
N PHE A 57 -2.75 -3.09 -5.35
CA PHE A 57 -3.69 -2.09 -5.83
C PHE A 57 -3.86 -2.18 -7.35
N ALA A 58 -5.04 -1.87 -7.83
CA ALA A 58 -5.30 -1.61 -9.24
C ALA A 58 -4.67 -0.26 -9.66
N LEU A 59 -4.65 0.03 -10.97
CA LEU A 59 -4.03 1.25 -11.51
C LEU A 59 -4.70 2.55 -11.03
N ASP A 60 -5.96 2.48 -10.59
CA ASP A 60 -6.69 3.59 -9.98
C ASP A 60 -6.39 3.79 -8.48
N GLY A 61 -5.50 2.98 -7.90
CA GLY A 61 -5.14 2.99 -6.49
C GLY A 61 -6.14 2.31 -5.55
N THR A 62 -7.20 1.69 -6.07
CA THR A 62 -8.12 0.88 -5.27
C THR A 62 -7.62 -0.56 -5.10
N TRP A 63 -8.25 -1.32 -4.21
CA TRP A 63 -7.87 -2.71 -3.98
C TRP A 63 -8.17 -3.61 -5.17
N ARG A 64 -7.26 -4.51 -5.51
CA ARG A 64 -7.53 -5.61 -6.43
C ARG A 64 -8.58 -6.56 -5.84
N GLY A 65 -9.56 -6.95 -6.65
CA GLY A 65 -10.61 -7.90 -6.23
C GLY A 65 -10.17 -9.36 -6.24
N ASP A 66 -9.03 -9.67 -6.85
CA ASP A 66 -8.50 -11.01 -7.09
C ASP A 66 -7.40 -11.43 -6.08
N LEU A 67 -7.17 -10.68 -5.01
CA LEU A 67 -6.10 -11.01 -4.05
C LEU A 67 -6.38 -12.29 -3.24
N CYS A 68 -7.62 -12.49 -2.80
CA CYS A 68 -7.94 -13.47 -1.77
C CYS A 68 -8.58 -14.74 -2.34
N ALA A 69 -8.18 -15.89 -1.79
CA ALA A 69 -8.76 -17.20 -2.10
C ALA A 69 -10.20 -17.35 -1.61
N PHE A 70 -10.61 -16.57 -0.61
CA PHE A 70 -11.98 -16.55 -0.08
C PHE A 70 -12.52 -15.15 -0.10
N THR A 71 -13.81 -15.01 -0.39
CA THR A 71 -14.57 -13.78 -0.31
C THR A 71 -15.63 -13.86 0.78
N ARG A 72 -16.08 -12.73 1.28
CA ARG A 72 -17.20 -12.63 2.21
C ARG A 72 -18.18 -11.61 1.69
N THR A 73 -19.36 -12.10 1.31
CA THR A 73 -20.46 -11.25 0.84
C THR A 73 -21.67 -11.46 1.75
N ASP A 74 -22.24 -10.38 2.25
CA ASP A 74 -23.38 -10.39 3.17
C ASP A 74 -23.20 -11.31 4.40
N GLY A 75 -21.97 -11.37 4.90
CA GLY A 75 -21.61 -12.19 6.05
C GLY A 75 -21.34 -13.67 5.73
N VAL A 76 -21.55 -14.10 4.50
CA VAL A 76 -21.32 -15.47 4.05
C VAL A 76 -19.92 -15.62 3.43
N TRP A 77 -19.17 -16.61 3.88
CA TRP A 77 -17.88 -16.99 3.30
C TRP A 77 -18.08 -17.90 2.10
N ALA A 78 -17.36 -17.61 1.04
CA ALA A 78 -17.34 -18.44 -0.17
C ALA A 78 -15.91 -18.55 -0.71
N VAL A 79 -15.62 -19.66 -1.39
CA VAL A 79 -14.40 -19.82 -2.17
C VAL A 79 -14.48 -18.84 -3.34
N ASN A 80 -13.40 -18.09 -3.60
CA ASN A 80 -13.31 -17.29 -4.80
C ASN A 80 -13.05 -18.22 -5.98
N THR A 81 -14.05 -18.37 -6.85
CA THR A 81 -13.99 -19.25 -8.04
C THR A 81 -13.38 -18.58 -9.26
N SER A 82 -13.14 -17.28 -9.21
CA SER A 82 -12.39 -16.56 -10.23
C SER A 82 -10.89 -16.76 -10.02
N ASP A 83 -10.10 -16.55 -11.07
CA ASP A 83 -8.64 -16.52 -10.94
C ASP A 83 -8.25 -15.51 -9.88
N ASN A 84 -7.41 -15.93 -8.95
CA ASN A 84 -7.00 -15.09 -7.83
C ASN A 84 -5.57 -15.42 -7.37
N GLU A 85 -5.00 -14.51 -6.59
CA GLU A 85 -3.63 -14.62 -6.08
C GLU A 85 -3.46 -15.67 -4.97
N GLY A 86 -4.54 -16.18 -4.40
CA GLY A 86 -4.52 -17.24 -3.38
C GLY A 86 -4.16 -16.78 -1.96
N PHE A 87 -4.22 -15.49 -1.66
CA PHE A 87 -3.99 -15.01 -0.30
C PHE A 87 -5.14 -15.37 0.63
N HIS A 88 -4.79 -15.71 1.86
CA HIS A 88 -5.71 -15.94 2.97
C HIS A 88 -5.60 -14.83 4.00
N ILE A 89 -6.76 -14.45 4.56
CA ILE A 89 -6.84 -13.37 5.57
C ILE A 89 -6.67 -13.96 6.96
N ALA A 90 -5.61 -13.55 7.69
CA ALA A 90 -5.30 -14.07 9.03
C ALA A 90 -6.40 -13.80 10.06
N GLY A 91 -7.13 -12.69 9.93
CA GLY A 91 -8.27 -12.37 10.80
C GLY A 91 -7.95 -11.32 11.87
N ALA A 92 -8.52 -11.47 13.05
CA ALA A 92 -8.36 -10.51 14.13
C ALA A 92 -7.07 -10.75 14.93
N PHE A 93 -6.48 -9.67 15.44
CA PHE A 93 -5.27 -9.65 16.24
C PHE A 93 -5.55 -9.12 17.63
N LYS A 94 -4.72 -9.50 18.59
CA LYS A 94 -4.77 -8.96 19.94
C LYS A 94 -4.31 -7.50 19.92
N GLU A 95 -5.01 -6.61 20.62
CA GLU A 95 -4.74 -5.17 20.60
C GLU A 95 -3.30 -4.81 21.00
N SER A 96 -2.76 -5.52 22.02
CA SER A 96 -1.40 -5.27 22.52
C SER A 96 -0.29 -5.95 21.73
N ASP A 97 -0.62 -6.95 20.90
CA ASP A 97 0.34 -7.82 20.21
C ASP A 97 0.00 -7.95 18.72
N GLY A 98 -0.35 -6.83 18.10
CA GLY A 98 -0.54 -6.74 16.66
C GLY A 98 0.76 -7.02 15.90
N PRO A 99 0.67 -7.21 14.56
CA PRO A 99 1.85 -7.42 13.75
C PRO A 99 2.89 -6.33 13.98
N SER A 100 4.11 -6.79 14.17
CA SER A 100 5.28 -5.94 14.40
C SER A 100 6.47 -6.48 13.62
N THR A 101 7.28 -5.58 13.10
CA THR A 101 8.59 -5.88 12.51
C THR A 101 9.68 -5.44 13.46
N LYS A 102 10.74 -6.21 13.52
CA LYS A 102 11.91 -5.89 14.37
C LYS A 102 13.19 -5.99 13.55
N PRO A 103 13.51 -4.95 12.77
CA PRO A 103 14.79 -4.93 12.04
C PRO A 103 15.94 -5.12 13.00
N ASN A 104 16.91 -5.95 12.60
CA ASN A 104 18.12 -6.24 13.35
C ASN A 104 19.32 -6.12 12.41
N ILE A 105 20.26 -5.26 12.80
CA ILE A 105 21.54 -5.09 12.13
C ILE A 105 22.61 -5.37 13.17
N LYS A 106 23.54 -6.24 12.83
CA LYS A 106 24.70 -6.55 13.65
C LYS A 106 25.96 -6.16 12.91
N GLU A 107 26.75 -5.32 13.55
CA GLU A 107 28.01 -4.84 13.05
C GLU A 107 29.16 -5.59 13.74
N ASP A 108 30.24 -5.81 13.02
CA ASP A 108 31.53 -6.30 13.54
C ASP A 108 32.56 -5.18 13.39
N ASP A 109 33.02 -4.69 14.54
CA ASP A 109 33.95 -3.59 14.62
C ASP A 109 35.38 -4.09 14.64
N PHE A 110 36.18 -3.69 13.66
CA PHE A 110 37.62 -3.96 13.65
C PHE A 110 38.38 -2.92 14.49
N MET A 111 38.87 -3.34 15.65
CA MET A 111 39.59 -2.49 16.56
C MET A 111 41.12 -2.62 16.36
N ILE A 112 41.83 -1.52 16.43
CA ILE A 112 43.31 -1.49 16.40
C ILE A 112 43.89 -0.98 17.72
N LEU A 113 45.09 -1.40 18.05
CA LEU A 113 45.76 -1.06 19.33
C LEU A 113 46.00 0.44 19.52
N GLN A 114 46.12 1.20 18.40
CA GLN A 114 46.46 2.61 18.38
C GLN A 114 45.24 3.55 18.51
N SER A 115 44.01 3.01 18.52
CA SER A 115 42.78 3.80 18.59
C SER A 115 41.75 3.18 19.55
N ASN A 116 41.03 4.03 20.28
CA ASN A 116 39.87 3.65 21.07
C ASN A 116 38.58 3.65 20.27
N PHE A 117 38.64 4.02 18.99
CA PHE A 117 37.50 3.98 18.06
C PHE A 117 37.69 2.83 17.07
N PRO A 118 36.62 2.23 16.56
CA PRO A 118 36.70 1.26 15.48
C PRO A 118 37.49 1.85 14.30
N PHE A 119 38.38 1.05 13.74
CA PHE A 119 39.14 1.41 12.55
C PHE A 119 38.34 1.12 11.28
N ASP A 120 37.48 0.10 11.35
CA ASP A 120 36.56 -0.32 10.32
C ASP A 120 35.37 -0.99 10.97
N SER A 121 34.20 -0.98 10.27
CA SER A 121 32.96 -1.60 10.76
C SER A 121 32.16 -2.15 9.58
N ASP A 122 31.90 -3.44 9.59
CA ASP A 122 31.16 -4.15 8.55
C ASP A 122 29.86 -4.72 9.11
N ILE A 123 28.79 -4.70 8.30
CA ILE A 123 27.54 -5.37 8.63
C ILE A 123 27.70 -6.87 8.39
N VAL A 124 27.66 -7.67 9.45
CA VAL A 124 27.82 -9.13 9.39
C VAL A 124 26.50 -9.90 9.43
N GLU A 125 25.45 -9.28 9.92
CA GLU A 125 24.12 -9.91 9.99
C GLU A 125 23.04 -8.84 9.83
N GLU A 126 22.10 -9.06 8.94
CA GLU A 126 20.94 -8.24 8.74
C GLU A 126 19.69 -9.12 8.66
N GLY A 127 18.62 -8.73 9.35
CA GLY A 127 17.37 -9.44 9.34
C GLY A 127 16.21 -8.55 9.73
N GLU A 128 15.02 -8.90 9.29
CA GLU A 128 13.78 -8.18 9.62
C GLU A 128 12.67 -9.15 10.07
N PRO A 129 12.88 -9.88 11.20
CA PRO A 129 11.85 -10.76 11.71
C PRO A 129 10.57 -9.99 12.03
N PHE A 130 9.43 -10.62 11.73
CA PHE A 130 8.13 -10.08 12.09
C PHE A 130 7.29 -11.12 12.84
N SER A 131 6.37 -10.65 13.66
CA SER A 131 5.47 -11.50 14.43
C SER A 131 4.06 -10.91 14.49
N PHE A 132 3.08 -11.76 14.69
CA PHE A 132 1.70 -11.36 14.98
C PHE A 132 1.01 -12.38 15.87
N THR A 133 0.02 -11.92 16.65
CA THR A 133 -0.76 -12.74 17.56
C THR A 133 -2.22 -12.78 17.10
N ALA A 134 -2.61 -13.88 16.44
CA ALA A 134 -3.98 -14.09 16.01
C ALA A 134 -4.88 -14.57 17.17
N VAL A 135 -6.07 -14.00 17.29
CA VAL A 135 -7.04 -14.37 18.34
C VAL A 135 -8.12 -15.36 17.85
N GLU A 136 -8.31 -15.45 16.55
CA GLU A 136 -9.28 -16.39 15.96
C GLU A 136 -8.68 -17.80 15.78
N THR A 137 -8.20 -18.39 16.86
CA THR A 137 -7.42 -19.64 16.86
C THR A 137 -8.20 -20.86 16.39
N ALA A 138 -9.53 -20.78 16.33
CA ALA A 138 -10.39 -21.85 15.78
C ALA A 138 -10.44 -21.84 14.24
N LYS A 139 -9.99 -20.78 13.57
CA LYS A 139 -9.95 -20.74 12.10
C LYS A 139 -9.05 -21.84 11.53
N PRO A 140 -9.48 -22.56 10.50
CA PRO A 140 -8.68 -23.57 9.81
C PRO A 140 -7.31 -23.02 9.35
N LEU A 141 -7.28 -21.79 8.83
CA LEU A 141 -6.05 -21.11 8.46
C LEU A 141 -5.05 -21.02 9.64
N ILE A 142 -5.48 -20.52 10.79
CA ILE A 142 -4.60 -20.36 11.96
C ILE A 142 -4.11 -21.72 12.47
N ARG A 143 -4.96 -22.75 12.43
CA ARG A 143 -4.56 -24.12 12.77
C ARG A 143 -3.50 -24.67 11.81
N ARG A 144 -3.62 -24.42 10.51
CA ARG A 144 -2.61 -24.81 9.51
C ARG A 144 -1.30 -24.07 9.74
N LEU A 145 -1.34 -22.76 9.94
CA LEU A 145 -0.13 -21.95 10.19
C LEU A 145 0.63 -22.41 11.43
N ARG A 146 -0.07 -22.64 12.56
CA ARG A 146 0.55 -23.11 13.79
C ARG A 146 1.16 -24.52 13.68
N ASN A 147 0.61 -25.36 12.81
CA ASN A 147 1.15 -26.69 12.57
C ASN A 147 2.15 -26.74 11.40
N ASN A 148 2.51 -25.56 10.85
CA ASN A 148 3.40 -25.42 9.70
C ASN A 148 2.94 -26.24 8.48
N LEU A 149 1.62 -26.29 8.23
CA LEU A 149 1.02 -27.02 7.12
C LEU A 149 0.85 -26.12 5.89
N PRO A 150 0.96 -26.64 4.66
CA PRO A 150 0.71 -25.86 3.45
C PRO A 150 -0.69 -25.26 3.42
N LEU A 151 -0.82 -24.06 2.85
CA LEU A 151 -2.11 -23.40 2.61
C LEU A 151 -2.65 -23.67 1.22
N ASN A 152 -1.77 -23.94 0.28
CA ASN A 152 -2.08 -24.19 -1.12
C ASN A 152 -1.42 -25.49 -1.60
N ASN A 153 -2.04 -26.13 -2.57
CA ASN A 153 -1.41 -27.18 -3.36
C ASN A 153 -0.32 -26.57 -4.28
N PRO A 154 0.57 -27.37 -4.84
CA PRO A 154 1.57 -26.89 -5.83
C PRO A 154 0.95 -26.17 -7.05
N ASP A 155 -0.27 -26.52 -7.44
CA ASP A 155 -1.05 -25.88 -8.51
C ASP A 155 -1.70 -24.54 -8.08
N GLY A 156 -1.64 -24.19 -6.79
CA GLY A 156 -2.21 -22.99 -6.23
C GLY A 156 -3.62 -23.12 -5.65
N THR A 157 -4.28 -24.27 -5.81
CA THR A 157 -5.59 -24.48 -5.21
C THR A 157 -5.51 -24.44 -3.68
N ALA A 158 -6.51 -23.83 -3.06
CA ALA A 158 -6.54 -23.65 -1.60
C ALA A 158 -6.75 -24.99 -0.88
N LEU A 159 -5.90 -25.25 0.11
CA LEU A 159 -6.03 -26.36 1.06
C LEU A 159 -6.74 -25.95 2.35
N VAL A 160 -6.99 -24.66 2.55
CA VAL A 160 -7.67 -24.15 3.72
C VAL A 160 -9.16 -24.43 3.60
N GLU A 161 -9.70 -25.12 4.58
CA GLU A 161 -11.11 -25.46 4.66
C GLU A 161 -11.96 -24.26 5.05
N LEU A 162 -13.21 -24.22 4.58
CA LEU A 162 -14.18 -23.24 5.05
C LEU A 162 -14.54 -23.52 6.52
N PRO A 163 -14.74 -22.48 7.35
CA PRO A 163 -15.27 -22.64 8.69
C PRO A 163 -16.65 -23.33 8.68
N GLY A 164 -16.93 -24.16 9.67
CA GLY A 164 -18.25 -24.75 9.88
C GLY A 164 -18.40 -26.19 9.38
N LEU A 165 -17.32 -26.89 9.00
CA LEU A 165 -17.35 -28.33 8.78
C LEU A 165 -17.72 -29.06 10.07
N ALA A 166 -18.45 -30.18 9.94
CA ALA A 166 -18.93 -30.98 11.07
C ALA A 166 -17.79 -31.53 11.93
N ASN A 167 -16.66 -31.87 11.34
CA ASN A 167 -15.42 -32.16 12.03
C ASN A 167 -14.23 -31.74 11.15
N ALA A 168 -13.13 -31.35 11.80
CA ALA A 168 -11.88 -31.02 11.16
C ALA A 168 -10.71 -31.39 12.09
N GLY A 169 -9.58 -31.76 11.51
CA GLY A 169 -8.38 -32.14 12.25
C GLY A 169 -7.12 -31.62 11.57
N TRP A 170 -6.15 -31.23 12.39
CA TRP A 170 -4.85 -30.76 11.91
C TRP A 170 -3.76 -31.44 12.72
N SER A 171 -2.76 -31.94 12.02
CA SER A 171 -1.64 -32.65 12.63
C SER A 171 -0.35 -31.91 12.36
N ARG A 172 0.51 -31.82 13.35
CA ARG A 172 1.90 -31.39 13.15
C ARG A 172 2.71 -32.61 12.73
N VAL A 173 3.34 -32.50 11.57
CA VAL A 173 4.18 -33.58 11.02
C VAL A 173 5.54 -33.53 11.71
N LEU A 174 6.10 -34.69 12.05
CA LEU A 174 7.49 -34.80 12.54
C LEU A 174 8.44 -34.63 11.35
N ASP A 175 9.55 -33.93 11.58
CA ASP A 175 10.61 -33.72 10.60
C ASP A 175 10.13 -33.08 9.28
N ALA A 176 9.03 -32.30 9.34
CA ALA A 176 8.55 -31.57 8.19
C ALA A 176 9.47 -30.38 7.87
N ASP A 177 9.70 -30.18 6.58
CA ASP A 177 10.34 -28.96 6.08
C ASP A 177 9.52 -27.72 6.43
N ASN A 178 10.19 -26.60 6.63
CA ASN A 178 9.51 -25.33 6.83
C ASN A 178 8.83 -24.89 5.54
N VAL A 179 7.53 -24.61 5.64
CA VAL A 179 6.77 -24.08 4.50
C VAL A 179 7.13 -22.62 4.27
N GLU A 180 7.49 -22.30 3.05
CA GLU A 180 7.78 -20.95 2.61
C GLU A 180 6.50 -20.15 2.41
N ARG A 181 6.46 -18.93 2.94
CA ARG A 181 5.27 -18.08 2.94
C ARG A 181 5.54 -16.73 2.29
N GLN A 182 4.50 -16.19 1.67
CA GLN A 182 4.42 -14.79 1.31
C GLN A 182 3.46 -14.08 2.25
N VAL A 183 3.85 -12.92 2.72
CA VAL A 183 3.07 -12.17 3.72
C VAL A 183 2.93 -10.72 3.29
N LEU A 184 1.69 -10.21 3.34
CA LEU A 184 1.38 -8.79 3.15
C LEU A 184 0.77 -8.27 4.46
N MET A 185 1.37 -7.24 5.03
CA MET A 185 0.86 -6.54 6.21
C MET A 185 0.19 -5.26 5.78
N VAL A 186 -1.12 -5.17 5.99
CA VAL A 186 -1.96 -4.05 5.54
C VAL A 186 -2.25 -3.13 6.72
N SER A 187 -1.83 -1.89 6.60
CA SER A 187 -2.18 -0.81 7.51
C SER A 187 -3.08 0.22 6.84
N GLU A 188 -3.92 0.88 7.61
CA GLU A 188 -4.79 1.96 7.14
C GLU A 188 -4.67 3.15 8.06
N PHE A 189 -4.54 4.31 7.50
CA PHE A 189 -4.75 5.59 8.19
C PHE A 189 -5.63 6.50 7.35
N GLN A 190 -6.17 7.55 7.95
CA GLN A 190 -7.08 8.46 7.26
C GLN A 190 -6.47 9.86 7.15
N LYS A 191 -6.60 10.45 5.98
CA LYS A 191 -6.23 11.84 5.70
C LYS A 191 -7.42 12.57 5.08
N GLY A 192 -7.85 13.65 5.72
CA GLY A 192 -9.02 14.40 5.26
C GLY A 192 -10.30 13.58 5.16
N GLY A 193 -10.45 12.53 5.96
CA GLY A 193 -11.58 11.59 5.89
C GLY A 193 -11.46 10.52 4.80
N LEU A 194 -10.36 10.52 4.03
CA LEU A 194 -10.12 9.53 2.97
C LEU A 194 -9.09 8.49 3.44
N PRO A 195 -9.25 7.20 3.08
CA PRO A 195 -8.33 6.14 3.48
C PRO A 195 -7.03 6.18 2.67
N VAL A 196 -5.93 6.00 3.38
CA VAL A 196 -4.61 5.67 2.82
C VAL A 196 -4.24 4.29 3.32
N TYR A 197 -3.81 3.44 2.43
CA TYR A 197 -3.37 2.09 2.75
C TYR A 197 -1.87 1.96 2.51
N THR A 198 -1.18 1.36 3.46
CA THR A 198 0.22 0.96 3.31
C THR A 198 0.29 -0.56 3.41
N VAL A 199 0.97 -1.19 2.48
CA VAL A 199 1.12 -2.65 2.41
C VAL A 199 2.59 -2.99 2.40
N ASP A 200 3.09 -3.57 3.49
CA ASP A 200 4.44 -4.13 3.55
C ASP A 200 4.40 -5.59 3.13
N GLY A 201 5.14 -5.94 2.09
CA GLY A 201 5.17 -7.28 1.53
C GLY A 201 6.53 -7.96 1.61
N TYR A 202 6.49 -9.21 2.02
CA TYR A 202 7.61 -10.14 2.07
C TYR A 202 7.33 -11.32 1.15
N SER A 203 8.19 -11.55 0.17
CA SER A 203 7.98 -12.60 -0.83
C SER A 203 8.37 -13.99 -0.35
N LEU A 204 9.28 -14.06 0.62
CA LEU A 204 9.75 -15.32 1.19
C LEU A 204 9.97 -15.17 2.69
N ALA A 205 9.20 -15.91 3.47
CA ALA A 205 9.35 -15.96 4.92
C ALA A 205 9.13 -17.37 5.44
N LYS A 206 9.88 -17.77 6.45
CA LYS A 206 9.73 -19.06 7.14
C LYS A 206 9.30 -18.85 8.57
N LEU A 207 8.48 -19.77 9.09
CA LEU A 207 8.08 -19.78 10.48
C LEU A 207 9.31 -19.99 11.36
N SER A 208 9.66 -19.01 12.18
CA SER A 208 10.83 -19.01 13.06
C SER A 208 10.47 -19.28 14.52
N GLY A 209 9.22 -19.04 14.91
CA GLY A 209 8.77 -19.26 16.28
C GLY A 209 7.26 -19.38 16.40
N ILE A 210 6.83 -20.15 17.40
CA ILE A 210 5.43 -20.29 17.79
C ILE A 210 5.36 -20.01 19.29
N GLY A 211 4.57 -19.01 19.67
CA GLY A 211 4.33 -18.70 21.08
C GLY A 211 3.52 -19.77 21.81
N ALA A 212 3.59 -19.74 23.13
CA ALA A 212 2.86 -20.65 23.98
C ALA A 212 1.34 -20.50 23.81
N SER A 213 0.64 -21.62 23.69
CA SER A 213 -0.82 -21.64 23.72
C SER A 213 -1.29 -21.82 25.17
N LYS A 214 -1.93 -20.80 25.70
CA LYS A 214 -2.55 -20.85 27.02
C LYS A 214 -4.05 -20.93 26.86
N LYS A 215 -4.66 -21.96 27.46
CA LYS A 215 -6.12 -22.10 27.54
C LYS A 215 -6.56 -21.64 28.92
N ASP A 216 -7.09 -20.45 28.99
CA ASP A 216 -7.57 -19.85 30.24
C ASP A 216 -9.08 -19.66 30.17
N LYS A 217 -9.72 -19.65 31.34
CA LYS A 217 -11.16 -19.42 31.44
C LYS A 217 -11.56 -17.96 31.17
N ARG A 218 -10.63 -17.03 31.39
CA ARG A 218 -10.88 -15.58 31.30
C ARG A 218 -10.33 -14.96 30.03
N ASP A 219 -9.21 -15.49 29.52
CA ASP A 219 -8.55 -14.94 28.34
C ASP A 219 -8.81 -15.81 27.11
N SER A 220 -8.92 -15.19 25.96
CA SER A 220 -8.96 -15.93 24.69
C SER A 220 -7.62 -16.62 24.44
N GLU A 221 -7.67 -17.84 23.90
CA GLU A 221 -6.46 -18.47 23.36
C GLU A 221 -5.89 -17.55 22.27
N ALA A 222 -4.61 -17.26 22.32
CA ALA A 222 -3.91 -16.47 21.32
C ALA A 222 -2.86 -17.33 20.62
N ALA A 223 -2.67 -17.09 19.34
CA ALA A 223 -1.68 -17.78 18.50
C ALA A 223 -0.63 -16.77 18.05
N GLU A 224 0.46 -16.68 18.81
CA GLU A 224 1.64 -15.92 18.41
C GLU A 224 2.44 -16.74 17.42
N MET A 225 2.82 -16.11 16.32
CA MET A 225 3.65 -16.69 15.26
C MET A 225 4.69 -15.67 14.83
N SER A 226 5.94 -16.10 14.77
CA SER A 226 7.06 -15.29 14.32
C SER A 226 7.60 -15.86 13.01
N TYR A 227 7.95 -14.99 12.12
CA TYR A 227 8.48 -15.33 10.80
C TYR A 227 9.81 -14.63 10.57
N MET A 228 10.70 -15.29 9.86
CA MET A 228 11.96 -14.73 9.39
C MET A 228 11.89 -14.59 7.87
N PRO A 229 11.92 -13.36 7.35
CA PRO A 229 12.10 -13.12 5.92
C PRO A 229 13.46 -13.64 5.45
N LEU A 230 13.48 -14.16 4.26
CA LEU A 230 14.69 -14.69 3.61
C LEU A 230 14.83 -14.05 2.22
N PRO A 231 16.05 -13.94 1.71
CA PRO A 231 16.29 -13.51 0.35
C PRO A 231 15.55 -14.42 -0.64
N ASP A 232 14.85 -13.81 -1.59
CA ASP A 232 14.14 -14.48 -2.67
C ASP A 232 14.70 -14.00 -4.01
N GLY A 233 15.23 -14.93 -4.80
CA GLY A 233 15.78 -14.61 -6.12
C GLY A 233 14.76 -14.12 -7.14
N TYR A 234 13.47 -14.25 -6.84
CA TYR A 234 12.37 -13.78 -7.70
C TYR A 234 11.82 -12.42 -7.28
N PHE A 235 12.19 -11.92 -6.10
CA PHE A 235 11.66 -10.65 -5.58
C PHE A 235 12.59 -9.49 -5.91
N MET A 236 12.27 -8.80 -6.99
CA MET A 236 13.13 -7.79 -7.59
C MET A 236 12.41 -6.45 -7.67
N ALA A 237 13.13 -5.36 -7.54
CA ALA A 237 12.60 -4.01 -7.75
C ALA A 237 13.62 -3.10 -8.46
N MET A 238 13.10 -2.09 -9.14
CA MET A 238 13.90 -0.97 -9.60
C MET A 238 14.15 -0.02 -8.41
N VAL A 239 15.39 0.07 -7.95
CA VAL A 239 15.83 0.94 -6.86
C VAL A 239 16.94 1.83 -7.36
N ASP A 240 16.73 3.15 -7.35
CA ASP A 240 17.68 4.14 -7.85
C ASP A 240 18.15 3.87 -9.29
N GLY A 241 17.23 3.41 -10.14
CA GLY A 241 17.53 3.09 -11.55
C GLY A 241 18.26 1.77 -11.77
N VAL A 242 18.42 0.96 -10.74
CA VAL A 242 19.05 -0.37 -10.84
C VAL A 242 18.04 -1.45 -10.42
N TYR A 243 17.86 -2.44 -11.26
CA TYR A 243 17.05 -3.62 -10.95
C TYR A 243 17.81 -4.56 -10.04
N ARG A 244 17.34 -4.76 -8.81
CA ARG A 244 18.04 -5.52 -7.78
C ARG A 244 17.10 -6.33 -6.89
N PRO A 245 17.60 -7.41 -6.24
CA PRO A 245 16.82 -8.16 -5.27
C PRO A 245 16.49 -7.30 -4.05
N ILE A 246 15.28 -7.48 -3.52
CA ILE A 246 14.79 -6.80 -2.33
C ILE A 246 14.26 -7.80 -1.31
N LEU A 247 14.29 -7.43 -0.03
CA LEU A 247 13.74 -8.24 1.06
C LEU A 247 12.28 -7.89 1.34
N ARG A 248 11.95 -6.61 1.27
CA ARG A 248 10.61 -6.04 1.52
C ARG A 248 10.30 -4.98 0.48
N HIS A 249 9.03 -4.86 0.12
CA HIS A 249 8.51 -3.71 -0.61
C HIS A 249 7.29 -3.14 0.08
N THR A 250 7.18 -1.82 0.07
CA THR A 250 6.04 -1.09 0.65
C THR A 250 5.25 -0.43 -0.48
N TRP A 251 4.02 -0.87 -0.68
CA TRP A 251 3.05 -0.23 -1.57
C TRP A 251 2.20 0.75 -0.79
N VAL A 252 1.89 1.88 -1.39
CA VAL A 252 0.97 2.87 -0.83
C VAL A 252 -0.13 3.15 -1.84
N GLY A 253 -1.38 3.15 -1.38
CA GLY A 253 -2.54 3.38 -2.25
C GLY A 253 -3.73 3.95 -1.49
N GLY A 254 -4.86 4.02 -2.17
CA GLY A 254 -6.10 4.57 -1.64
C GLY A 254 -6.35 6.02 -2.04
N THR A 255 -7.62 6.41 -1.97
CA THR A 255 -8.06 7.76 -2.38
C THR A 255 -7.41 8.87 -1.55
N GLY A 256 -7.09 8.61 -0.28
CA GLY A 256 -6.37 9.56 0.58
C GLY A 256 -4.93 9.80 0.14
N TRP A 257 -4.25 8.79 -0.43
CA TRP A 257 -2.91 8.95 -0.97
C TRP A 257 -2.89 9.83 -2.22
N ALA A 258 -3.80 9.58 -3.16
CA ALA A 258 -3.95 10.42 -4.35
C ALA A 258 -4.26 11.88 -3.98
N ALA A 259 -5.20 12.09 -3.03
CA ALA A 259 -5.52 13.42 -2.53
C ALA A 259 -4.33 14.10 -1.82
N LEU A 260 -3.50 13.33 -1.11
CA LEU A 260 -2.29 13.84 -0.46
C LEU A 260 -1.26 14.30 -1.51
N GLN A 261 -1.06 13.52 -2.57
CA GLN A 261 -0.18 13.89 -3.68
C GLN A 261 -0.62 15.20 -4.33
N GLY A 262 -1.89 15.32 -4.71
CA GLY A 262 -2.45 16.57 -5.27
C GLY A 262 -2.33 17.75 -4.31
N SER A 263 -2.53 17.52 -3.02
CA SER A 263 -2.36 18.54 -1.98
C SER A 263 -0.90 19.00 -1.82
N ILE A 264 0.09 18.17 -2.19
CA ILE A 264 1.53 18.52 -2.13
C ILE A 264 1.96 19.24 -3.39
N THR A 265 1.65 18.72 -4.55
CA THR A 265 2.05 19.29 -5.85
C THR A 265 1.30 20.57 -6.14
N GLY A 266 0.06 20.68 -5.66
CA GLY A 266 -0.83 21.79 -5.94
C GLY A 266 -1.33 21.81 -7.40
N ASN A 267 -1.00 20.81 -8.21
CA ASN A 267 -1.38 20.72 -9.60
C ASN A 267 -2.25 19.48 -9.83
N TRP A 268 -3.23 19.62 -10.73
CA TRP A 268 -4.18 18.55 -11.08
C TRP A 268 -4.26 18.39 -12.60
N ALA A 269 -4.10 17.18 -13.07
CA ALA A 269 -4.35 16.83 -14.47
C ALA A 269 -5.83 16.45 -14.63
N VAL A 270 -6.51 17.12 -15.54
CA VAL A 270 -7.90 16.81 -15.95
C VAL A 270 -7.86 16.23 -17.34
N THR A 271 -8.12 14.95 -17.46
CA THR A 271 -8.09 14.21 -18.72
C THR A 271 -9.51 13.84 -19.12
N LEU A 272 -9.92 14.24 -20.32
CA LEU A 272 -11.26 13.94 -20.85
C LEU A 272 -11.28 12.68 -21.71
N GLY A 273 -10.11 12.17 -22.15
CA GLY A 273 -10.00 11.15 -23.18
C GLY A 273 -10.45 11.65 -24.55
N THR A 274 -10.75 10.72 -25.46
CA THR A 274 -11.23 11.08 -26.80
C THR A 274 -12.73 11.33 -26.76
N GLN A 275 -13.13 12.61 -26.74
CA GLN A 275 -14.53 13.03 -26.72
C GLN A 275 -14.92 13.69 -28.04
N SER A 276 -16.17 13.47 -28.48
CA SER A 276 -16.77 14.14 -29.65
C SER A 276 -17.99 15.00 -29.27
N THR A 277 -18.55 14.80 -28.09
CA THR A 277 -19.75 15.49 -27.58
C THR A 277 -19.76 15.54 -26.06
N GLY A 278 -20.65 16.33 -25.51
CA GLY A 278 -20.94 16.33 -24.07
C GLY A 278 -20.29 17.46 -23.29
N THR A 279 -20.49 17.41 -21.99
CA THR A 279 -20.00 18.39 -21.04
C THR A 279 -19.48 17.69 -19.77
N PHE A 280 -18.67 18.39 -19.02
CA PHE A 280 -18.20 18.00 -17.70
C PHE A 280 -18.29 19.18 -16.73
N ASP A 281 -18.16 18.94 -15.47
CA ASP A 281 -17.96 19.99 -14.47
C ASP A 281 -16.74 19.71 -13.59
N LEU A 282 -16.31 20.73 -12.86
CA LEU A 282 -15.21 20.67 -11.91
C LEU A 282 -15.69 21.18 -10.55
N GLY A 283 -15.26 20.51 -9.48
CA GLY A 283 -15.56 20.90 -8.11
C GLY A 283 -14.30 21.30 -7.35
N TRP A 284 -14.39 22.36 -6.54
CA TRP A 284 -13.32 22.80 -5.69
C TRP A 284 -13.86 23.55 -4.46
N GLY A 285 -13.28 23.29 -3.27
CA GLY A 285 -13.70 23.97 -2.04
C GLY A 285 -15.18 23.75 -1.65
N GLY A 286 -15.82 22.68 -2.14
CA GLY A 286 -17.24 22.41 -1.91
C GLY A 286 -18.17 23.03 -2.93
N ASN A 287 -17.67 23.85 -3.86
CA ASN A 287 -18.41 24.45 -4.97
C ASN A 287 -18.21 23.66 -6.27
N THR A 288 -19.16 23.72 -7.18
CA THR A 288 -19.10 23.05 -8.48
C THR A 288 -19.30 24.07 -9.60
N THR A 289 -18.50 24.00 -10.67
CA THR A 289 -18.63 24.88 -11.83
C THR A 289 -19.95 24.65 -12.57
N GLY A 290 -20.37 25.60 -13.38
CA GLY A 290 -21.31 25.30 -14.45
C GLY A 290 -20.72 24.30 -15.44
N THR A 291 -21.56 23.81 -16.37
CA THR A 291 -21.14 22.83 -17.37
C THR A 291 -20.08 23.40 -18.32
N ILE A 292 -19.01 22.63 -18.54
CA ILE A 292 -17.90 22.96 -19.42
C ILE A 292 -17.99 22.04 -20.65
N ALA A 293 -17.91 22.59 -21.84
CA ALA A 293 -17.96 21.80 -23.08
C ALA A 293 -16.73 20.88 -23.22
N TYR A 294 -16.92 19.68 -23.80
CA TYR A 294 -15.83 18.72 -24.03
C TYR A 294 -14.62 19.28 -24.78
N ASN A 295 -14.84 20.26 -25.65
CA ASN A 295 -13.80 20.91 -26.47
C ASN A 295 -13.41 22.30 -25.96
N ALA A 296 -13.67 22.59 -24.68
CA ALA A 296 -13.32 23.87 -24.06
C ALA A 296 -11.83 24.17 -24.19
N THR A 297 -11.48 25.44 -24.30
CA THR A 297 -10.08 25.87 -24.17
C THR A 297 -9.68 25.95 -22.70
N SER A 298 -8.37 25.92 -22.40
CA SER A 298 -7.88 26.12 -21.04
C SER A 298 -8.34 27.46 -20.43
N ALA A 299 -8.52 28.49 -21.25
CA ALA A 299 -9.08 29.77 -20.82
C ALA A 299 -10.57 29.66 -20.41
N ALA A 300 -11.37 28.86 -21.12
CA ALA A 300 -12.77 28.63 -20.79
C ALA A 300 -12.89 27.80 -19.48
N VAL A 301 -12.04 26.77 -19.30
CA VAL A 301 -11.96 26.02 -18.05
C VAL A 301 -11.56 26.91 -16.89
N LYS A 302 -10.56 27.78 -17.07
CA LYS A 302 -10.16 28.78 -16.07
C LYS A 302 -11.31 29.72 -15.72
N ALA A 303 -12.03 30.22 -16.71
CA ALA A 303 -13.16 31.12 -16.49
C ALA A 303 -14.28 30.45 -15.66
N ALA A 304 -14.55 29.16 -15.91
CA ALA A 304 -15.52 28.38 -15.13
C ALA A 304 -15.07 28.22 -13.65
N LEU A 305 -13.79 27.96 -13.43
CA LEU A 305 -13.24 27.85 -12.06
C LEU A 305 -13.27 29.19 -11.30
N VAL A 306 -12.92 30.31 -11.97
CA VAL A 306 -12.99 31.66 -11.40
C VAL A 306 -14.43 32.04 -11.04
N ALA A 307 -15.42 31.51 -11.75
CA ALA A 307 -16.83 31.77 -11.52
C ALA A 307 -17.41 31.01 -10.32
N LEU A 308 -16.61 30.20 -9.59
CA LEU A 308 -17.06 29.49 -8.38
C LEU A 308 -17.43 30.41 -7.20
N ASP A 309 -17.11 31.71 -7.29
CA ASP A 309 -17.35 32.71 -6.24
C ASP A 309 -16.81 32.29 -4.86
N ASP A 310 -15.63 31.74 -4.87
CA ASP A 310 -14.93 31.19 -3.70
C ASP A 310 -14.00 32.21 -3.00
N GLY A 311 -14.06 33.49 -3.44
CA GLY A 311 -13.25 34.59 -2.94
C GLY A 311 -11.88 34.73 -3.63
N TYR A 312 -11.57 33.90 -4.65
CA TYR A 312 -10.33 33.96 -5.43
C TYR A 312 -10.56 34.63 -6.80
N VAL A 313 -9.55 35.34 -7.26
CA VAL A 313 -9.59 36.04 -8.57
C VAL A 313 -8.85 35.27 -9.64
N ALA A 314 -9.02 35.69 -10.90
CA ALA A 314 -8.40 35.01 -12.04
C ALA A 314 -6.87 34.91 -11.97
N ALA A 315 -6.18 35.78 -11.24
CA ALA A 315 -4.73 35.71 -11.06
C ALA A 315 -4.30 34.55 -10.21
N ASP A 316 -5.17 34.04 -9.32
CA ASP A 316 -4.88 32.98 -8.38
C ASP A 316 -4.98 31.59 -9.01
N TRP A 317 -5.67 31.47 -10.14
CA TRP A 317 -5.83 30.24 -10.86
C TRP A 317 -4.87 30.14 -12.05
N THR A 318 -4.25 28.98 -12.23
CA THR A 318 -3.51 28.66 -13.47
C THR A 318 -4.12 27.44 -14.12
N VAL A 319 -4.50 27.56 -15.39
CA VAL A 319 -4.99 26.44 -16.21
C VAL A 319 -4.25 26.47 -17.54
N THR A 320 -3.57 25.37 -17.85
CA THR A 320 -2.85 25.16 -19.11
C THR A 320 -3.37 23.91 -19.81
N GLY A 321 -3.03 23.74 -21.07
CA GLY A 321 -3.44 22.58 -21.88
C GLY A 321 -4.14 22.98 -23.18
N SER A 322 -4.42 21.99 -24.02
CA SER A 322 -5.07 22.15 -25.33
C SER A 322 -6.60 22.18 -25.19
N ALA A 323 -7.29 22.67 -26.21
CA ALA A 323 -8.74 22.54 -26.29
C ALA A 323 -9.13 21.04 -26.32
N GLY A 324 -10.07 20.65 -25.45
CA GLY A 324 -10.44 19.25 -25.25
C GLY A 324 -9.51 18.46 -24.29
N GLY A 325 -8.57 19.13 -23.63
CA GLY A 325 -7.65 18.52 -22.66
C GLY A 325 -6.45 17.80 -23.29
N PRO A 326 -5.60 17.13 -22.49
CA PRO A 326 -5.61 17.23 -21.03
C PRO A 326 -5.30 18.65 -20.54
N TYR A 327 -5.89 19.02 -19.40
CA TYR A 327 -5.60 20.29 -18.75
C TYR A 327 -4.77 20.07 -17.48
N THR A 328 -3.85 21.00 -17.21
CA THR A 328 -3.20 21.11 -15.89
C THR A 328 -3.80 22.32 -15.16
N VAL A 329 -4.41 22.07 -14.01
CA VAL A 329 -5.06 23.05 -13.16
C VAL A 329 -4.25 23.22 -11.89
N THR A 330 -3.83 24.48 -11.60
CA THR A 330 -3.23 24.87 -10.33
C THR A 330 -4.22 25.79 -9.60
N PRO A 331 -4.92 25.28 -8.58
CA PRO A 331 -5.85 26.08 -7.77
C PRO A 331 -5.11 27.01 -6.81
N PRO A 332 -5.80 28.03 -6.26
CA PRO A 332 -5.22 29.01 -5.32
C PRO A 332 -4.70 28.37 -4.03
N GLN A 333 -5.33 27.31 -3.59
CA GLN A 333 -4.93 26.52 -2.43
C GLN A 333 -4.81 25.04 -2.80
N ARG A 334 -4.02 24.31 -2.03
CA ARG A 334 -3.78 22.86 -2.21
C ARG A 334 -4.98 22.03 -1.72
N THR A 335 -6.15 22.33 -2.27
CA THR A 335 -7.39 21.57 -2.04
C THR A 335 -7.62 20.65 -3.22
N PRO A 336 -8.08 19.40 -3.00
CA PRO A 336 -8.37 18.47 -4.08
C PRO A 336 -9.36 19.06 -5.09
N LEU A 337 -9.03 18.93 -6.37
CA LEU A 337 -9.94 19.19 -7.47
C LEU A 337 -10.77 17.92 -7.71
N THR A 338 -12.07 18.08 -7.82
CA THR A 338 -13.03 17.02 -8.15
C THR A 338 -13.75 17.35 -9.45
N GLY A 339 -14.58 16.47 -9.96
CA GLY A 339 -15.41 16.77 -11.13
C GLY A 339 -16.26 15.60 -11.56
N ASP A 340 -17.24 15.86 -12.40
CA ASP A 340 -18.13 14.87 -12.99
C ASP A 340 -18.07 14.93 -14.52
N GLY A 341 -17.75 13.80 -15.14
CA GLY A 341 -17.74 13.60 -16.58
C GLY A 341 -18.86 12.71 -17.09
N SER A 342 -19.90 12.46 -16.29
CA SER A 342 -21.03 11.58 -16.64
C SER A 342 -21.81 12.03 -17.88
N SER A 343 -21.76 13.33 -18.17
CA SER A 343 -22.40 13.93 -19.36
C SER A 343 -21.51 13.99 -20.60
N LEU A 344 -20.32 13.43 -20.57
CA LEU A 344 -19.45 13.27 -21.74
C LEU A 344 -19.93 12.12 -22.62
N GLY A 345 -19.64 12.19 -23.91
CA GLY A 345 -20.00 11.13 -24.86
C GLY A 345 -19.38 9.76 -24.53
N THR A 346 -18.24 9.74 -23.82
CA THR A 346 -17.58 8.55 -23.29
C THR A 346 -17.18 8.79 -21.82
N PRO A 347 -18.13 8.71 -20.87
CA PRO A 347 -17.91 9.15 -19.48
C PRO A 347 -16.75 8.46 -18.76
N GLY A 348 -16.53 7.19 -19.01
CA GLY A 348 -15.49 6.39 -18.34
C GLY A 348 -14.04 6.81 -18.64
N THR A 349 -13.83 7.78 -19.52
CA THR A 349 -12.50 8.32 -19.84
C THR A 349 -12.16 9.61 -19.08
N PHE A 350 -13.09 10.17 -18.33
CA PHE A 350 -12.87 11.35 -17.51
C PHE A 350 -12.10 10.98 -16.23
N VAL A 351 -10.93 11.60 -16.06
CA VAL A 351 -10.06 11.35 -14.92
C VAL A 351 -9.48 12.65 -14.40
N ILE A 352 -9.51 12.86 -13.08
CA ILE A 352 -8.76 13.91 -12.38
C ILE A 352 -7.71 13.24 -11.51
N ALA A 353 -6.46 13.57 -11.74
CA ALA A 353 -5.32 13.02 -11.01
C ALA A 353 -4.32 14.14 -10.66
N PRO A 354 -3.47 13.96 -9.64
CA PRO A 354 -2.32 14.82 -9.41
C PRO A 354 -1.43 14.91 -10.66
N ALA A 355 -0.93 16.11 -10.97
CA ALA A 355 -0.08 16.38 -12.14
C ALA A 355 1.40 16.58 -11.75
#